data_0cbc048ee4c8a24a41a6abee7d2ef20d
#
_entry.id   0cbc048ee4c8a24a41a6abee7d2ef20d
#
_cell.length_a   1.000
_cell.length_b   1.000
_cell.length_c   1.000
_cell.angle_alpha   90.00
_cell.angle_beta   90.00
_cell.angle_gamma   90.00
#
_symmetry.space_group_name_H-M   'P 1'
#
loop_
_entity.id
_entity.type
_entity.pdbx_description
1 polymer ?
#
loop_
_entity_poly.entity_id
_entity_poly.type
_entity_poly.pdbx_seq_one_letter_code
_entity_poly.pdbx_strand_id
1 'polypeptide(L)'
;MNVHQPRTKTAQIVYTNGHISFSDYRVKVYLNPVERTLYTLFLNHPEGITSDDLVLHWKELCRIYSKESLFADSEFREDKIESLCAESKTVFYATVSRIKRKFCDAVGNLNAESFIIKKEKGGKYRIRSNIILMKRI
;
A
#
# COMPACT_ATOMS: atom_id res chain seq x y z
N MET A 1 -35.84 -5.69 -2.53
CA MET A 1 -35.14 -5.50 -2.44
C MET A 1 -34.23 -5.40 -2.26
N ASN A 2 -34.08 -5.55 -2.28
CA ASN A 2 -33.17 -5.49 -1.98
C ASN A 2 -32.40 -5.08 -1.71
N VAL A 3 -32.37 -5.11 -1.63
CA VAL A 3 -31.77 -4.55 -1.18
C VAL A 3 -30.61 -4.46 -1.21
N HIS A 4 -30.16 -4.01 -1.46
CA HIS A 4 -29.03 -3.79 -1.34
C HIS A 4 -28.40 -3.13 -0.64
N GLN A 5 -28.10 -3.41 -0.47
CA GLN A 5 -27.64 -2.68 0.33
C GLN A 5 -26.37 -2.30 0.11
N PRO A 6 -26.05 -1.20 0.14
CA PRO A 6 -24.76 -0.74 -0.07
C PRO A 6 -24.09 -1.11 1.08
N ARG A 7 -23.08 -1.50 1.05
CA ARG A 7 -22.44 -1.79 2.13
C ARG A 7 -21.09 -1.55 1.90
N THR A 8 -20.36 -1.31 2.88
CA THR A 8 -18.98 -1.22 2.85
C THR A 8 -18.51 -2.56 2.47
N LYS A 9 -18.09 -2.70 1.27
CA LYS A 9 -17.55 -3.91 0.85
C LYS A 9 -16.23 -4.11 1.48
N THR A 10 -15.96 -5.25 2.02
CA THR A 10 -14.65 -5.61 2.53
C THR A 10 -13.86 -6.18 1.38
N ALA A 11 -12.83 -5.49 0.96
CA ALA A 11 -11.98 -5.95 -0.11
C ALA A 11 -10.92 -6.88 0.44
N GLN A 12 -10.62 -7.93 -0.27
CA GLN A 12 -9.62 -8.89 0.15
C GLN A 12 -8.42 -8.81 -0.77
N ILE A 13 -7.26 -8.75 -0.16
CA ILE A 13 -6.01 -8.69 -0.88
C ILE A 13 -5.21 -9.94 -0.56
N VAL A 14 -4.69 -10.57 -1.59
CA VAL A 14 -3.83 -11.73 -1.44
C VAL A 14 -2.43 -11.33 -1.87
N TYR A 15 -1.50 -11.37 -0.95
CA TYR A 15 -0.10 -11.12 -1.26
C TYR A 15 0.54 -12.41 -1.74
N THR A 16 1.19 -12.33 -2.88
CA THR A 16 2.03 -13.42 -3.33
C THR A 16 3.38 -12.83 -3.68
N ASN A 17 4.34 -13.68 -4.05
CA ASN A 17 5.65 -13.17 -4.41
C ASN A 17 5.50 -12.27 -5.63
N GLY A 18 5.80 -11.01 -5.45
CA GLY A 18 5.87 -10.05 -6.55
C GLY A 18 4.60 -9.35 -6.95
N HIS A 19 3.42 -9.74 -6.43
CA HIS A 19 2.20 -9.05 -6.85
C HIS A 19 1.12 -9.12 -5.80
N ILE A 20 0.10 -8.29 -6.00
CA ILE A 20 -1.09 -8.25 -5.17
C ILE A 20 -2.27 -8.67 -6.02
N SER A 21 -3.09 -9.57 -5.51
CA SER A 21 -4.31 -10.01 -6.18
C SER A 21 -5.51 -9.56 -5.38
N PHE A 22 -6.66 -9.47 -6.03
CA PHE A 22 -7.90 -9.09 -5.39
C PHE A 22 -8.91 -10.21 -5.54
N SER A 23 -9.68 -10.46 -4.49
CA SER A 23 -10.69 -11.51 -4.56
C SER A 23 -11.80 -11.17 -5.56
N ASP A 24 -12.11 -9.88 -5.71
CA ASP A 24 -13.22 -9.45 -6.58
C ASP A 24 -12.80 -9.16 -8.01
N TYR A 25 -11.52 -9.08 -8.28
CA TYR A 25 -11.02 -8.73 -9.60
C TYR A 25 -10.03 -9.79 -10.06
N ARG A 26 -10.07 -10.10 -11.33
CA ARG A 26 -9.15 -11.11 -11.86
C ARG A 26 -7.91 -10.44 -12.42
N VAL A 27 -7.35 -9.56 -11.62
CA VAL A 27 -6.17 -8.80 -12.03
C VAL A 27 -5.14 -8.83 -10.93
N LYS A 28 -3.92 -8.51 -11.30
CA LYS A 28 -2.80 -8.47 -10.37
C LYS A 28 -2.15 -7.10 -10.47
N VAL A 29 -1.67 -6.62 -9.35
CA VAL A 29 -0.92 -5.38 -9.30
C VAL A 29 0.49 -5.72 -8.87
N TYR A 30 1.46 -5.32 -9.67
CA TYR A 30 2.87 -5.61 -9.40
C TYR A 30 3.51 -4.36 -8.82
N LEU A 31 3.87 -4.43 -7.55
CA LEU A 31 4.57 -3.35 -6.89
C LEU A 31 5.99 -3.80 -6.60
N ASN A 32 6.94 -2.88 -6.73
CA ASN A 32 8.32 -3.22 -6.38
C ASN A 32 8.44 -3.30 -4.85
N PRO A 33 9.56 -3.79 -4.32
CA PRO A 33 9.68 -3.99 -2.86
C PRO A 33 9.44 -2.73 -2.02
N VAL A 34 9.89 -1.57 -2.46
CA VAL A 34 9.67 -0.34 -1.71
C VAL A 34 8.19 0.03 -1.72
N GLU A 35 7.55 -0.09 -2.86
CA GLU A 35 6.12 0.19 -2.99
C GLU A 35 5.30 -0.76 -2.12
N ARG A 36 5.64 -2.04 -2.15
CA ARG A 36 4.94 -3.02 -1.32
C ARG A 36 5.14 -2.75 0.15
N THR A 37 6.35 -2.32 0.51
CA THR A 37 6.66 -1.98 1.90
C THR A 37 5.78 -0.84 2.38
N LEU A 38 5.70 0.22 1.60
CA LEU A 38 4.89 1.37 1.98
C LEU A 38 3.41 0.99 2.04
N TYR A 39 2.94 0.26 1.06
CA TYR A 39 1.54 -0.16 1.02
C TYR A 39 1.20 -1.03 2.23
N THR A 40 2.08 -1.98 2.57
CA THR A 40 1.88 -2.85 3.71
C THR A 40 1.84 -2.07 5.02
N LEU A 41 2.71 -1.06 5.14
CA LEU A 41 2.69 -0.22 6.33
C LEU A 41 1.32 0.40 6.52
N PHE A 42 0.73 0.93 5.45
CA PHE A 42 -0.58 1.57 5.56
C PHE A 42 -1.71 0.57 5.77
N LEU A 43 -1.55 -0.67 5.30
CA LEU A 43 -2.50 -1.71 5.66
C LEU A 43 -2.47 -2.02 7.15
N ASN A 44 -1.28 -1.92 7.76
CA ASN A 44 -1.13 -2.16 9.18
C ASN A 44 -1.60 -1.00 10.05
N HIS A 45 -1.82 0.16 9.45
CA HIS A 45 -2.18 1.37 10.19
C HIS A 45 -3.40 2.03 9.56
N PRO A 46 -4.57 1.39 9.70
CA PRO A 46 -5.80 1.93 9.07
C PRO A 46 -6.19 3.30 9.60
N GLU A 47 -5.68 3.69 10.77
CA GLU A 47 -5.94 5.02 11.31
C GLU A 47 -5.22 6.11 10.53
N GLY A 48 -4.22 5.74 9.73
CA GLY A 48 -3.48 6.70 8.93
C GLY A 48 -2.20 7.18 9.58
N ILE A 49 -1.31 7.70 8.74
CA ILE A 49 -0.01 8.21 9.16
C ILE A 49 0.25 9.49 8.39
N THR A 50 0.70 10.55 9.06
CA THR A 50 1.11 11.75 8.34
C THR A 50 2.48 11.53 7.72
N SER A 51 2.78 12.28 6.67
CA SER A 51 4.07 12.14 6.02
C SER A 51 5.22 12.49 6.98
N ASP A 52 4.98 13.41 7.90
CA ASP A 52 6.01 13.76 8.88
C ASP A 52 6.26 12.64 9.89
N ASP A 53 5.24 11.86 10.19
CA ASP A 53 5.38 10.77 11.17
C ASP A 53 5.86 9.48 10.56
N LEU A 54 6.07 9.44 9.27
CA LEU A 54 6.53 8.21 8.63
C LEU A 54 7.82 7.71 9.23
N VAL A 55 8.71 8.63 9.58
CA VAL A 55 10.02 8.27 10.15
C VAL A 55 9.88 7.56 11.49
N LEU A 56 8.79 7.77 12.20
CA LEU A 56 8.55 7.08 13.47
C LEU A 56 8.33 5.60 13.27
N HIS A 57 8.03 5.20 12.05
CA HIS A 57 7.79 3.80 11.70
C HIS A 57 9.00 3.18 11.00
N TRP A 58 10.19 3.77 11.21
CA TRP A 58 11.41 3.32 10.56
C TRP A 58 11.68 1.83 10.75
N LYS A 59 11.58 1.36 11.99
CA LYS A 59 11.88 -0.03 12.28
C LYS A 59 10.88 -0.97 11.61
N GLU A 60 9.62 -0.58 11.63
CA GLU A 60 8.60 -1.38 10.99
C GLU A 60 8.83 -1.42 9.48
N LEU A 61 9.16 -0.27 8.89
CA LEU A 61 9.44 -0.20 7.46
C LEU A 61 10.62 -1.09 7.08
N CYS A 62 11.68 -1.06 7.88
CA CYS A 62 12.84 -1.90 7.59
C CYS A 62 12.50 -3.37 7.70
N ARG A 63 11.69 -3.73 8.69
CA ARG A 63 11.29 -5.13 8.84
C ARG A 63 10.45 -5.60 7.66
N ILE A 64 9.50 -4.79 7.23
CA ILE A 64 8.66 -5.15 6.09
C ILE A 64 9.51 -5.23 4.82
N TYR A 65 10.35 -4.22 4.61
CA TYR A 65 11.18 -4.16 3.42
C TYR A 65 12.14 -5.34 3.31
N SER A 66 12.67 -5.77 4.44
CA SER A 66 13.55 -6.93 4.46
C SER A 66 12.83 -8.16 3.92
N LYS A 67 11.58 -8.35 4.33
CA LYS A 67 10.78 -9.49 3.85
C LYS A 67 10.41 -9.33 2.38
N GLU A 68 10.01 -8.13 1.98
CA GLU A 68 9.61 -7.92 0.59
C GLU A 68 10.79 -8.08 -0.36
N SER A 69 11.96 -7.63 0.06
CA SER A 69 13.16 -7.80 -0.74
C SER A 69 13.50 -9.28 -0.92
N LEU A 70 13.34 -10.04 0.15
CA LEU A 70 13.61 -11.48 0.10
C LEU A 70 12.65 -12.16 -0.87
N PHE A 71 11.35 -11.86 -0.79
CA PHE A 71 10.36 -12.44 -1.69
C PHE A 71 10.62 -12.08 -3.14
N ALA A 72 11.13 -10.88 -3.39
CA ALA A 72 11.40 -10.41 -4.75
C ALA A 72 12.77 -10.81 -5.23
N ASP A 73 13.53 -11.55 -4.42
CA ASP A 73 14.90 -11.93 -4.75
C ASP A 73 15.73 -10.70 -5.08
N SER A 74 15.58 -9.66 -4.28
CA SER A 74 16.33 -8.43 -4.47
C SER A 74 17.03 -8.07 -3.18
N GLU A 75 17.98 -7.14 -3.33
CA GLU A 75 18.84 -6.76 -2.23
C GLU A 75 18.15 -5.80 -1.28
N PHE A 76 18.33 -6.02 0.02
CA PHE A 76 17.87 -5.05 1.01
C PHE A 76 18.84 -3.86 0.99
N ARG A 77 18.30 -2.66 0.84
CA ARG A 77 19.09 -1.46 0.82
C ARG A 77 18.48 -0.43 1.74
N GLU A 78 19.14 -0.19 2.85
CA GLU A 78 18.61 0.71 3.86
C GLU A 78 18.43 2.13 3.35
N ASP A 79 19.24 2.54 2.37
CA ASP A 79 19.12 3.88 1.80
C ASP A 79 17.76 4.10 1.12
N LYS A 80 17.10 3.04 0.70
CA LYS A 80 15.76 3.16 0.12
C LYS A 80 14.76 3.59 1.18
N ILE A 81 14.86 3.02 2.38
CA ILE A 81 13.96 3.41 3.47
C ILE A 81 14.32 4.81 3.96
N GLU A 82 15.62 5.12 3.99
CA GLU A 82 16.08 6.44 4.36
C GLU A 82 15.48 7.50 3.45
N SER A 83 15.53 7.26 2.14
CA SER A 83 14.94 8.19 1.17
C SER A 83 13.44 8.34 1.35
N LEU A 84 12.78 7.23 1.66
CA LEU A 84 11.33 7.24 1.84
C LEU A 84 10.94 8.11 3.04
N CYS A 85 11.74 8.09 4.09
CA CYS A 85 11.48 8.83 5.31
C CYS A 85 12.12 10.21 5.35
N ALA A 86 12.75 10.63 4.26
CA ALA A 86 13.49 11.89 4.24
C ALA A 86 12.57 13.08 4.44
N GLU A 87 13.14 14.13 4.96
CA GLU A 87 12.41 15.36 5.26
C GLU A 87 11.79 15.98 4.01
N SER A 88 12.44 15.82 2.88
CA SER A 88 11.96 16.42 1.64
C SER A 88 10.63 15.82 1.17
N LYS A 89 10.30 14.60 1.59
CA LYS A 89 9.06 13.90 1.20
C LYS A 89 8.94 13.60 -0.29
N THR A 90 9.94 13.96 -1.09
CA THR A 90 9.86 13.75 -2.53
C THR A 90 9.67 12.28 -2.88
N VAL A 91 10.46 11.41 -2.27
CA VAL A 91 10.38 9.98 -2.57
C VAL A 91 9.07 9.40 -2.05
N PHE A 92 8.62 9.85 -0.88
CA PHE A 92 7.34 9.41 -0.35
C PHE A 92 6.19 9.73 -1.31
N TYR A 93 6.10 10.99 -1.73
CA TYR A 93 5.02 11.39 -2.64
C TYR A 93 5.10 10.65 -3.97
N ALA A 94 6.32 10.49 -4.49
CA ALA A 94 6.48 9.77 -5.75
C ALA A 94 6.07 8.31 -5.61
N THR A 95 6.37 7.69 -4.50
CA THR A 95 6.02 6.30 -4.26
C THR A 95 4.51 6.14 -4.16
N VAL A 96 3.83 7.04 -3.42
CA VAL A 96 2.38 7.02 -3.31
C VAL A 96 1.75 7.17 -4.70
N SER A 97 2.28 8.07 -5.52
CA SER A 97 1.77 8.29 -6.87
C SER A 97 1.96 7.08 -7.78
N ARG A 98 3.10 6.41 -7.67
CA ARG A 98 3.35 5.22 -8.48
C ARG A 98 2.43 4.08 -8.10
N ILE A 99 2.19 3.91 -6.79
CA ILE A 99 1.25 2.90 -6.33
C ILE A 99 -0.13 3.20 -6.90
N LYS A 100 -0.56 4.45 -6.81
CA LYS A 100 -1.86 4.84 -7.33
C LYS A 100 -1.97 4.51 -8.82
N ARG A 101 -0.96 4.85 -9.59
CA ARG A 101 -0.99 4.61 -11.03
C ARG A 101 -1.11 3.13 -11.34
N LYS A 102 -0.38 2.30 -10.60
CA LYS A 102 -0.42 0.87 -10.85
C LYS A 102 -1.79 0.28 -10.54
N PHE A 103 -2.42 0.75 -9.46
CA PHE A 103 -3.79 0.31 -9.16
C PHE A 103 -4.77 0.81 -10.21
N CYS A 104 -4.64 2.06 -10.63
CA CYS A 104 -5.54 2.60 -11.66
C CYS A 104 -5.41 1.85 -12.97
N ASP A 105 -4.18 1.50 -13.34
CA ASP A 105 -3.96 0.75 -14.57
C ASP A 105 -4.57 -0.65 -14.49
N ALA A 106 -4.59 -1.23 -13.32
CA ALA A 106 -5.08 -2.60 -13.15
C ALA A 106 -6.60 -2.68 -13.07
N VAL A 107 -7.23 -1.78 -12.32
CA VAL A 107 -8.67 -1.91 -12.03
C VAL A 107 -9.50 -0.71 -12.45
N GLY A 108 -8.88 0.31 -13.04
CA GLY A 108 -9.58 1.53 -13.44
C GLY A 108 -9.62 2.54 -12.31
N ASN A 109 -9.80 3.81 -12.67
CA ASN A 109 -9.71 4.91 -11.71
C ASN A 109 -10.75 4.83 -10.61
N LEU A 110 -11.98 4.50 -10.95
CA LEU A 110 -13.04 4.46 -9.95
C LEU A 110 -12.82 3.35 -8.94
N ASN A 111 -12.44 2.18 -9.45
CA ASN A 111 -12.22 1.04 -8.56
C ASN A 111 -10.98 1.22 -7.70
N ALA A 112 -9.97 1.88 -8.25
CA ALA A 112 -8.72 2.07 -7.53
C ALA A 112 -8.88 2.95 -6.30
N GLU A 113 -9.88 3.84 -6.30
CA GLU A 113 -10.09 4.76 -5.18
C GLU A 113 -10.17 4.04 -3.84
N SER A 114 -10.70 2.84 -3.82
CA SER A 114 -10.84 2.09 -2.59
C SER A 114 -9.55 1.49 -2.08
N PHE A 115 -8.54 1.43 -2.91
CA PHE A 115 -7.33 0.68 -2.55
C PHE A 115 -6.08 1.54 -2.42
N ILE A 116 -6.12 2.79 -2.87
CA ILE A 116 -4.91 3.61 -2.90
C ILE A 116 -4.70 4.32 -1.59
N ILE A 117 -3.46 4.73 -1.36
CA ILE A 117 -3.10 5.53 -0.21
C ILE A 117 -3.48 6.98 -0.54
N LYS A 118 -4.37 7.57 0.23
CA LYS A 118 -4.88 8.91 -0.03
C LYS A 118 -4.68 9.81 1.16
N LYS A 119 -4.40 11.07 0.88
CA LYS A 119 -4.31 12.08 1.91
C LYS A 119 -5.71 12.51 2.32
N GLU A 120 -5.95 12.51 3.61
CA GLU A 120 -7.22 12.91 4.17
C GLU A 120 -7.11 14.32 4.73
N LYS A 121 -8.27 14.91 5.02
CA LYS A 121 -8.32 16.16 5.69
C LYS A 121 -7.55 16.03 7.00
N GLY A 122 -6.71 16.97 7.31
CA GLY A 122 -5.89 16.87 8.52
C GLY A 122 -4.51 16.32 8.27
N GLY A 123 -4.22 15.88 7.05
CA GLY A 123 -2.85 15.52 6.67
C GLY A 123 -2.47 14.08 6.78
N LYS A 124 -3.34 13.23 7.32
CA LYS A 124 -3.02 11.81 7.39
C LYS A 124 -3.25 11.15 6.06
N TYR A 125 -2.35 10.24 5.71
CA TYR A 125 -2.53 9.36 4.57
C TYR A 125 -3.09 8.05 5.08
N ARG A 126 -3.99 7.45 4.32
CA ARG A 126 -4.55 6.16 4.71
C ARG A 126 -5.21 5.49 3.51
N ILE A 127 -5.42 4.19 3.65
CA ILE A 127 -6.21 3.44 2.69
C ILE A 127 -7.63 3.40 3.26
N ARG A 128 -8.59 3.91 2.50
CA ARG A 128 -9.92 4.19 3.02
C ARG A 128 -10.84 2.99 3.13
N SER A 129 -10.60 1.97 2.35
CA SER A 129 -11.48 0.81 2.37
C SER A 129 -11.13 -0.15 3.49
N ASN A 130 -12.13 -0.92 3.92
CA ASN A 130 -11.84 -2.07 4.76
C ASN A 130 -11.18 -3.11 3.88
N ILE A 131 -9.90 -3.33 4.12
CA ILE A 131 -9.14 -4.28 3.34
C ILE A 131 -8.65 -5.38 4.26
N ILE A 132 -8.93 -6.61 3.90
CA ILE A 132 -8.45 -7.75 4.64
C ILE A 132 -7.25 -8.31 3.92
N LEU A 133 -6.13 -8.34 4.61
CA LEU A 133 -4.92 -8.94 4.06
C LEU A 133 -5.03 -10.44 4.20
N MET A 134 -5.08 -11.12 3.07
CA MET A 134 -5.12 -12.57 3.07
C MET A 134 -3.73 -13.12 3.31
N LYS A 135 -3.67 -14.41 3.53
CA LYS A 135 -2.42 -15.06 3.80
C LYS A 135 -1.45 -14.88 2.64
N ARG A 136 -0.22 -14.61 2.98
CA ARG A 136 0.84 -14.52 1.98
C ARG A 136 1.22 -15.92 1.53
N ILE A 137 1.35 -16.06 0.26
CA ILE A 137 1.72 -17.34 -0.33
C ILE A 137 3.10 -17.25 -0.94
#